data_f191ed63439625779346ba6ecd532c07
#
_entry.id   f191ed63439625779346ba6ecd532c07
#
_cell.length_a   1.000
_cell.length_b   1.000
_cell.length_c   1.000
_cell.angle_alpha   90.00
_cell.angle_beta   90.00
_cell.angle_gamma   90.00
#
_symmetry.space_group_name_H-M   'P 1'
#
loop_
_entity.id
_entity.type
_entity.pdbx_description
1 polymer ?
#
loop_
_entity_poly.entity_id
_entity_poly.type
_entity_poly.pdbx_seq_one_letter_code
_entity_poly.pdbx_strand_id
1 'polypeptide(L)'
;MTTHAPHQDDGLDGHLVVLGSGPKAEWGHAMQRLAQGGPLLLIDEEPPSWQTPHLAGARTSNLLDPPRVVAAARDLALTANITGVLHVHPAHARAAALIRQELDLPRPSPATVETSILRHRTAQALTDAGVDHSEGRYADSYDQALDAADQVGLPLVCKPTSPVTRYAARRVDNLRELAEAFAAVVAVSWPGTGIVIEPLLEGIEATAYCVGSPSGHKVIAISHAIFDPEAEPALLPVEVVVDADDVCVSAIEDTVSRTLTAVDHRYGPAQIRMRITSTGPRVISITTHLSDPLIAMLIEQATGIDLIAQAGQMACGRTLLSEGSRHGAAAVRFLQGRNSNRPALDAAAHSHVTPYATLQQYSAQRPVGPLQRSGQLLVSGADYPQCIARLRSAAAALSPARLSA
;
A
#
# COMPACT_ATOMS: atom_id res chain seq x y z
N MET A 1 15.11 -7.12 49.93
CA MET A 1 15.01 -7.88 48.67
C MET A 1 14.32 -6.98 47.66
N THR A 2 15.11 -6.22 46.92
CA THR A 2 14.66 -5.30 45.88
C THR A 2 14.62 -6.08 44.55
N THR A 3 13.45 -6.38 44.05
CA THR A 3 13.23 -6.99 42.73
C THR A 3 13.52 -5.93 41.69
N HIS A 4 14.66 -6.05 41.01
CA HIS A 4 14.90 -5.34 39.76
C HIS A 4 13.93 -5.87 38.70
N ALA A 5 13.06 -4.99 38.17
CA ALA A 5 12.39 -5.20 36.93
C ALA A 5 13.44 -5.21 35.81
N PRO A 6 13.33 -6.11 34.81
CA PRO A 6 14.24 -6.08 33.67
C PRO A 6 13.94 -4.81 32.86
N HIS A 7 14.97 -3.97 32.66
CA HIS A 7 14.97 -2.95 31.61
C HIS A 7 14.78 -3.68 30.29
N GLN A 8 13.64 -3.47 29.66
CA GLN A 8 13.47 -3.76 28.23
C GLN A 8 14.34 -2.75 27.48
N ASP A 9 15.49 -3.22 27.03
CA ASP A 9 16.31 -2.57 26.03
C ASP A 9 15.67 -2.93 24.68
N ASP A 10 14.72 -2.10 24.23
CA ASP A 10 13.88 -2.34 23.02
C ASP A 10 14.60 -1.96 21.72
N GLY A 11 15.92 -1.79 21.73
CA GLY A 11 16.72 -1.58 20.54
C GLY A 11 16.74 -2.80 19.62
N LEU A 12 16.78 -2.61 18.31
CA LEU A 12 16.98 -3.68 17.33
C LEU A 12 18.37 -4.30 17.55
N ASP A 13 18.41 -5.55 18.04
CA ASP A 13 19.64 -6.36 18.16
C ASP A 13 20.10 -6.82 16.75
N GLY A 14 20.27 -5.90 15.82
CA GLY A 14 20.66 -6.19 14.46
C GLY A 14 20.17 -5.13 13.49
N HIS A 15 20.41 -5.39 12.22
CA HIS A 15 20.15 -4.46 11.14
C HIS A 15 18.91 -4.87 10.31
N LEU A 16 18.06 -3.90 9.99
CA LEU A 16 16.98 -4.05 9.03
C LEU A 16 17.46 -3.67 7.63
N VAL A 17 17.38 -4.60 6.69
CA VAL A 17 17.61 -4.31 5.27
C VAL A 17 16.32 -3.76 4.65
N VAL A 18 16.41 -2.60 4.00
CA VAL A 18 15.33 -2.00 3.20
C VAL A 18 15.68 -2.15 1.72
N LEU A 19 14.77 -2.71 0.93
CA LEU A 19 14.89 -2.84 -0.52
C LEU A 19 14.14 -1.71 -1.22
N GLY A 20 14.89 -0.80 -1.81
CA GLY A 20 14.40 0.44 -2.39
C GLY A 20 13.98 1.45 -1.32
N SER A 21 14.14 2.70 -1.62
CA SER A 21 13.80 3.78 -0.69
C SER A 21 12.65 4.66 -1.17
N GLY A 22 12.33 4.59 -2.46
CA GLY A 22 11.33 5.45 -3.07
C GLY A 22 11.70 6.95 -3.06
N PRO A 23 10.80 7.83 -3.51
CA PRO A 23 11.02 9.26 -3.48
C PRO A 23 11.01 9.81 -2.04
N LYS A 24 11.91 10.77 -1.73
CA LYS A 24 11.99 11.41 -0.40
C LYS A 24 10.66 12.00 0.06
N ALA A 25 9.93 12.64 -0.87
CA ALA A 25 8.65 13.27 -0.54
C ALA A 25 7.59 12.29 -0.02
N GLU A 26 7.67 11.01 -0.41
CA GLU A 26 6.74 9.97 -0.01
C GLU A 26 7.29 9.13 1.15
N TRP A 27 8.57 8.73 1.06
CA TRP A 27 9.18 7.75 1.95
C TRP A 27 10.11 8.34 3.00
N GLY A 28 10.41 9.64 2.96
CA GLY A 28 11.35 10.26 3.90
C GLY A 28 10.93 10.10 5.36
N HIS A 29 9.65 10.29 5.66
CA HIS A 29 9.09 10.07 7.00
C HIS A 29 9.18 8.59 7.41
N ALA A 30 8.84 7.66 6.52
CA ALA A 30 8.91 6.23 6.80
C ALA A 30 10.36 5.76 7.07
N MET A 31 11.32 6.23 6.28
CA MET A 31 12.73 5.91 6.50
C MET A 31 13.23 6.43 7.85
N GLN A 32 12.83 7.64 8.23
CA GLN A 32 13.16 8.21 9.55
C GLN A 32 12.55 7.37 10.69
N ARG A 33 11.27 6.96 10.57
CA ARG A 33 10.59 6.13 11.57
C ARG A 33 11.23 4.75 11.71
N LEU A 34 11.57 4.10 10.59
CA LEU A 34 12.28 2.81 10.61
C LEU A 34 13.63 2.94 11.30
N ALA A 35 14.40 4.02 11.03
CA ALA A 35 15.71 4.25 11.65
C ALA A 35 15.65 4.51 13.17
N GLN A 36 14.53 4.99 13.69
CA GLN A 36 14.31 5.11 15.14
C GLN A 36 14.20 3.75 15.82
N GLY A 37 13.79 2.71 15.08
CA GLY A 37 13.70 1.33 15.58
C GLY A 37 15.03 0.57 15.58
N GLY A 38 16.09 1.09 14.96
CA GLY A 38 17.41 0.49 14.87
C GLY A 38 18.15 0.80 13.58
N PRO A 39 19.39 0.29 13.41
CA PRO A 39 20.23 0.60 12.27
C PRO A 39 19.67 0.01 10.98
N LEU A 40 19.63 0.83 9.92
CA LEU A 40 19.15 0.44 8.61
C LEU A 40 20.29 0.16 7.65
N LEU A 41 20.11 -0.84 6.80
CA LEU A 41 20.90 -1.11 5.62
C LEU A 41 20.02 -0.91 4.37
N LEU A 42 20.55 -0.27 3.34
CA LEU A 42 19.82 -0.01 2.11
C LEU A 42 20.41 -0.82 0.95
N ILE A 43 19.54 -1.46 0.18
CA ILE A 43 19.87 -1.93 -1.17
C ILE A 43 18.95 -1.19 -2.13
N ASP A 44 19.52 -0.37 -3.03
CA ASP A 44 18.75 0.45 -3.97
C ASP A 44 19.41 0.46 -5.35
N GLU A 45 18.73 0.97 -6.36
CA GLU A 45 19.25 1.07 -7.73
C GLU A 45 20.29 2.20 -7.86
N GLU A 46 20.19 3.23 -7.01
CA GLU A 46 21.08 4.38 -6.98
C GLU A 46 21.83 4.46 -5.64
N PRO A 47 23.03 5.06 -5.61
CA PRO A 47 23.72 5.35 -4.35
C PRO A 47 22.85 6.23 -3.42
N PRO A 48 22.90 6.00 -2.09
CA PRO A 48 22.11 6.78 -1.15
C PRO A 48 22.48 8.27 -1.22
N SER A 49 21.46 9.12 -1.14
CA SER A 49 21.59 10.57 -1.11
C SER A 49 20.90 11.13 0.14
N TRP A 50 19.60 11.39 0.09
CA TRP A 50 18.80 11.86 1.23
C TRP A 50 18.65 10.82 2.35
N GLN A 51 18.86 9.54 2.05
CA GLN A 51 18.75 8.42 2.99
C GLN A 51 19.97 8.33 3.92
N THR A 52 21.13 8.84 3.50
CA THR A 52 22.43 8.71 4.19
C THR A 52 22.38 8.93 5.70
N PRO A 53 21.64 9.93 6.25
CA PRO A 53 21.58 10.15 7.70
C PRO A 53 20.89 9.02 8.49
N HIS A 54 20.18 8.12 7.81
CA HIS A 54 19.40 7.04 8.41
C HIS A 54 20.06 5.67 8.26
N LEU A 55 21.24 5.58 7.58
CA LEU A 55 21.84 4.31 7.18
C LEU A 55 23.12 3.98 7.95
N ALA A 56 23.24 2.72 8.33
CA ALA A 56 24.48 2.10 8.78
C ALA A 56 25.35 1.59 7.61
N GLY A 57 24.73 1.32 6.46
CA GLY A 57 25.43 0.89 5.26
C GLY A 57 24.50 0.77 4.06
N ALA A 58 25.07 0.68 2.87
CA ALA A 58 24.29 0.51 1.65
C ALA A 58 25.04 -0.28 0.55
N ARG A 59 24.26 -0.83 -0.39
CA ARG A 59 24.74 -1.41 -1.65
C ARG A 59 23.84 -0.98 -2.79
N THR A 60 24.45 -0.77 -3.97
CA THR A 60 23.70 -0.52 -5.19
C THR A 60 23.51 -1.81 -5.95
N SER A 61 22.28 -2.09 -6.39
CA SER A 61 21.93 -3.30 -7.14
C SER A 61 20.69 -3.03 -8.00
N ASN A 62 20.58 -3.75 -9.12
CA ASN A 62 19.31 -3.79 -9.86
C ASN A 62 18.28 -4.59 -9.04
N LEU A 63 17.28 -3.91 -8.51
CA LEU A 63 16.26 -4.50 -7.62
C LEU A 63 15.31 -5.47 -8.34
N LEU A 64 15.27 -5.45 -9.67
CA LEU A 64 14.51 -6.39 -10.50
C LEU A 64 15.30 -7.66 -10.85
N ASP A 65 16.54 -7.79 -10.35
CA ASP A 65 17.41 -8.97 -10.51
C ASP A 65 17.61 -9.62 -9.13
N PRO A 66 16.73 -10.55 -8.69
CA PRO A 66 16.78 -11.12 -7.36
C PRO A 66 18.13 -11.77 -7.00
N PRO A 67 18.81 -12.53 -7.89
CA PRO A 67 20.16 -13.04 -7.62
C PRO A 67 21.18 -11.98 -7.24
N ARG A 68 21.19 -10.82 -7.93
CA ARG A 68 22.09 -9.71 -7.60
C ARG A 68 21.76 -9.05 -6.27
N VAL A 69 20.47 -8.91 -5.98
CA VAL A 69 20.01 -8.36 -4.70
C VAL A 69 20.40 -9.27 -3.54
N VAL A 70 20.28 -10.60 -3.68
CA VAL A 70 20.76 -11.59 -2.70
C VAL A 70 22.26 -11.50 -2.51
N ALA A 71 23.05 -11.35 -3.58
CA ALA A 71 24.50 -11.17 -3.47
C ALA A 71 24.85 -9.88 -2.70
N ALA A 72 24.15 -8.77 -2.96
CA ALA A 72 24.34 -7.52 -2.23
C ALA A 72 23.98 -7.66 -0.73
N ALA A 73 22.94 -8.44 -0.40
CA ALA A 73 22.58 -8.71 0.98
C ALA A 73 23.64 -9.58 1.71
N ARG A 74 24.17 -10.61 1.03
CA ARG A 74 25.30 -11.40 1.56
C ARG A 74 26.53 -10.53 1.86
N ASP A 75 26.82 -9.60 0.97
CA ASP A 75 27.93 -8.66 1.13
C ASP A 75 27.76 -7.75 2.36
N LEU A 76 26.53 -7.27 2.60
CA LEU A 76 26.21 -6.54 3.83
C LEU A 76 26.30 -7.43 5.07
N ALA A 77 25.90 -8.69 4.98
CA ALA A 77 25.94 -9.64 6.08
C ALA A 77 27.37 -10.00 6.54
N LEU A 78 28.41 -9.72 5.74
CA LEU A 78 29.82 -9.88 6.17
C LEU A 78 30.23 -8.90 7.24
N THR A 79 29.54 -7.75 7.36
CA THR A 79 29.91 -6.65 8.26
C THR A 79 28.79 -6.25 9.22
N ALA A 80 27.60 -6.77 9.03
CA ALA A 80 26.42 -6.41 9.83
C ALA A 80 25.56 -7.64 10.14
N ASN A 81 25.05 -7.71 11.37
CA ASN A 81 24.07 -8.73 11.74
C ASN A 81 22.70 -8.34 11.17
N ILE A 82 22.28 -8.97 10.07
CA ILE A 82 20.97 -8.71 9.46
C ILE A 82 19.92 -9.58 10.16
N THR A 83 18.88 -8.95 10.71
CA THR A 83 17.79 -9.64 11.41
C THR A 83 16.46 -9.54 10.72
N GLY A 84 16.33 -8.67 9.69
CA GLY A 84 15.10 -8.50 8.95
C GLY A 84 15.28 -7.88 7.59
N VAL A 85 14.27 -8.05 6.74
CA VAL A 85 14.20 -7.46 5.40
C VAL A 85 12.83 -6.84 5.19
N LEU A 86 12.79 -5.60 4.72
CA LEU A 86 11.59 -4.88 4.32
C LEU A 86 11.73 -4.39 2.87
N HIS A 87 10.65 -4.40 2.11
CA HIS A 87 10.64 -3.82 0.77
C HIS A 87 9.50 -2.81 0.65
N VAL A 88 9.71 -1.78 -0.14
CA VAL A 88 8.77 -0.67 -0.30
C VAL A 88 7.95 -0.76 -1.60
N HIS A 89 8.37 -1.61 -2.53
CA HIS A 89 7.67 -1.81 -3.79
C HIS A 89 7.36 -3.30 -4.02
N PRO A 90 6.16 -3.67 -4.52
CA PRO A 90 5.78 -5.07 -4.71
C PRO A 90 6.69 -5.84 -5.67
N ALA A 91 7.33 -5.18 -6.63
CA ALA A 91 8.30 -5.81 -7.53
C ALA A 91 9.52 -6.39 -6.81
N HIS A 92 9.86 -5.88 -5.63
CA HIS A 92 11.00 -6.33 -4.83
C HIS A 92 10.66 -7.49 -3.88
N ALA A 93 9.39 -7.90 -3.82
CA ALA A 93 8.91 -8.94 -2.90
C ALA A 93 9.65 -10.27 -3.08
N ARG A 94 9.92 -10.67 -4.35
CA ARG A 94 10.69 -11.90 -4.66
C ARG A 94 12.11 -11.82 -4.11
N ALA A 95 12.80 -10.72 -4.35
CA ALA A 95 14.15 -10.51 -3.84
C ALA A 95 14.18 -10.54 -2.30
N ALA A 96 13.23 -9.86 -1.66
CA ALA A 96 13.08 -9.87 -0.20
C ALA A 96 12.88 -11.30 0.36
N ALA A 97 12.04 -12.11 -0.29
CA ALA A 97 11.79 -13.48 0.12
C ALA A 97 13.04 -14.37 -0.01
N LEU A 98 13.80 -14.22 -1.10
CA LEU A 98 15.04 -14.95 -1.31
C LEU A 98 16.13 -14.54 -0.33
N ILE A 99 16.26 -13.27 0.03
CA ILE A 99 17.19 -12.83 1.08
C ILE A 99 16.81 -13.47 2.43
N ARG A 100 15.51 -13.46 2.78
CA ARG A 100 15.05 -14.10 4.02
C ARG A 100 15.38 -15.58 4.06
N GLN A 101 15.18 -16.29 2.95
CA GLN A 101 15.52 -17.70 2.83
C GLN A 101 17.03 -17.92 2.95
N GLU A 102 17.84 -17.11 2.29
CA GLU A 102 19.30 -17.23 2.27
C GLU A 102 19.93 -16.98 3.63
N LEU A 103 19.40 -16.00 4.39
CA LEU A 103 19.91 -15.60 5.70
C LEU A 103 19.15 -16.23 6.87
N ASP A 104 18.26 -17.19 6.62
CA ASP A 104 17.39 -17.87 7.61
C ASP A 104 16.61 -16.88 8.49
N LEU A 105 16.07 -15.82 7.86
CA LEU A 105 15.34 -14.76 8.53
C LEU A 105 13.84 -15.08 8.67
N PRO A 106 13.10 -14.35 9.53
CA PRO A 106 11.66 -14.48 9.66
C PRO A 106 10.93 -14.33 8.32
N ARG A 107 9.89 -15.14 8.14
CA ARG A 107 9.16 -15.34 6.88
C ARG A 107 8.26 -14.15 6.50
N PRO A 108 7.75 -14.05 5.26
CA PRO A 108 7.13 -15.13 4.47
C PRO A 108 8.09 -15.90 3.55
N SER A 109 7.67 -17.13 3.20
CA SER A 109 8.41 -17.98 2.25
C SER A 109 8.30 -17.45 0.81
N PRO A 110 9.22 -17.80 -0.11
CA PRO A 110 9.07 -17.47 -1.52
C PRO A 110 7.74 -17.94 -2.12
N ALA A 111 7.25 -19.12 -1.75
CA ALA A 111 5.97 -19.65 -2.24
C ALA A 111 4.77 -18.81 -1.78
N THR A 112 4.74 -18.41 -0.51
CA THR A 112 3.73 -17.51 0.05
C THR A 112 3.75 -16.16 -0.68
N VAL A 113 4.94 -15.62 -0.94
CA VAL A 113 5.11 -14.37 -1.68
C VAL A 113 4.56 -14.50 -3.11
N GLU A 114 4.90 -15.56 -3.83
CA GLU A 114 4.37 -15.81 -5.20
C GLU A 114 2.83 -15.87 -5.21
N THR A 115 2.23 -16.53 -4.22
CA THR A 115 0.76 -16.61 -4.11
C THR A 115 0.15 -15.23 -3.86
N SER A 116 0.78 -14.39 -3.06
CA SER A 116 0.23 -13.07 -2.69
C SER A 116 0.47 -11.98 -3.75
N ILE A 117 1.53 -12.09 -4.57
CA ILE A 117 1.86 -11.06 -5.58
C ILE A 117 1.24 -11.31 -6.95
N LEU A 118 0.91 -12.56 -7.30
CA LEU A 118 0.31 -12.91 -8.58
C LEU A 118 -1.22 -13.07 -8.44
N ARG A 119 -1.98 -12.15 -9.04
CA ARG A 119 -3.45 -12.08 -8.88
C ARG A 119 -4.18 -13.38 -9.18
N HIS A 120 -3.78 -14.10 -10.23
CA HIS A 120 -4.40 -15.37 -10.58
C HIS A 120 -4.14 -16.46 -9.52
N ARG A 121 -2.95 -16.48 -8.89
CA ARG A 121 -2.64 -17.39 -7.79
C ARG A 121 -3.39 -17.01 -6.51
N THR A 122 -3.46 -15.72 -6.23
CA THR A 122 -4.30 -15.21 -5.14
C THR A 122 -5.75 -15.63 -5.32
N ALA A 123 -6.33 -15.39 -6.50
CA ALA A 123 -7.72 -15.75 -6.80
C ALA A 123 -7.96 -17.26 -6.64
N GLN A 124 -7.03 -18.11 -7.11
CA GLN A 124 -7.13 -19.56 -6.92
C GLN A 124 -7.13 -19.94 -5.45
N ALA A 125 -6.19 -19.39 -4.66
CA ALA A 125 -6.11 -19.67 -3.22
C ALA A 125 -7.39 -19.24 -2.48
N LEU A 126 -7.99 -18.09 -2.86
CA LEU A 126 -9.25 -17.64 -2.29
C LEU A 126 -10.43 -18.54 -2.68
N THR A 127 -10.50 -18.99 -3.94
CA THR A 127 -11.50 -19.95 -4.42
C THR A 127 -11.41 -21.25 -3.63
N ASP A 128 -10.21 -21.82 -3.49
CA ASP A 128 -9.97 -23.08 -2.79
C ASP A 128 -10.35 -22.99 -1.30
N ALA A 129 -10.20 -21.81 -0.70
CA ALA A 129 -10.56 -21.53 0.69
C ALA A 129 -12.04 -21.09 0.86
N GLY A 130 -12.81 -20.97 -0.21
CA GLY A 130 -14.19 -20.50 -0.20
C GLY A 130 -14.33 -19.05 0.30
N VAL A 131 -13.34 -18.19 0.03
CA VAL A 131 -13.41 -16.76 0.37
C VAL A 131 -14.03 -15.99 -0.78
N ASP A 132 -15.04 -15.17 -0.49
CA ASP A 132 -15.67 -14.33 -1.48
C ASP A 132 -14.69 -13.28 -2.05
N HIS A 133 -14.53 -13.29 -3.35
CA HIS A 133 -13.62 -12.41 -4.04
C HIS A 133 -14.13 -12.04 -5.42
N SER A 134 -13.42 -11.15 -6.11
CA SER A 134 -13.66 -10.82 -7.50
C SER A 134 -13.23 -12.04 -8.36
N GLU A 135 -14.20 -12.76 -8.91
CA GLU A 135 -13.97 -13.94 -9.74
C GLU A 135 -13.41 -13.55 -11.09
N GLY A 136 -12.10 -13.53 -11.18
CA GLY A 136 -11.40 -13.14 -12.41
C GLY A 136 -11.09 -14.34 -13.32
N ARG A 137 -10.93 -14.03 -14.61
CA ARG A 137 -10.43 -14.95 -15.63
C ARG A 137 -9.08 -14.48 -16.12
N TYR A 138 -8.13 -15.41 -16.19
CA TYR A 138 -6.80 -15.15 -16.73
C TYR A 138 -6.84 -15.14 -18.25
N ALA A 139 -6.05 -14.25 -18.87
CA ALA A 139 -5.84 -14.20 -20.30
C ALA A 139 -4.39 -13.78 -20.61
N ASP A 140 -3.70 -14.50 -21.49
CA ASP A 140 -2.38 -14.16 -22.02
C ASP A 140 -2.40 -13.73 -23.47
N SER A 141 -3.56 -13.83 -24.13
CA SER A 141 -3.81 -13.41 -25.49
C SER A 141 -5.13 -12.63 -25.58
N TYR A 142 -5.29 -11.88 -26.67
CA TYR A 142 -6.53 -11.11 -26.88
C TYR A 142 -7.74 -12.02 -27.11
N ASP A 143 -7.55 -13.18 -27.79
CA ASP A 143 -8.62 -14.15 -27.98
C ASP A 143 -9.13 -14.72 -26.65
N GLN A 144 -8.21 -15.08 -25.74
CA GLN A 144 -8.58 -15.49 -24.37
C GLN A 144 -9.26 -14.33 -23.60
N ALA A 145 -8.85 -13.08 -23.86
CA ALA A 145 -9.49 -11.93 -23.23
C ALA A 145 -10.94 -11.73 -23.72
N LEU A 146 -11.23 -12.02 -24.98
CA LEU A 146 -12.59 -12.02 -25.50
C LEU A 146 -13.44 -13.11 -24.87
N ASP A 147 -12.91 -14.34 -24.79
CA ASP A 147 -13.60 -15.46 -24.16
C ASP A 147 -13.85 -15.18 -22.66
N ALA A 148 -12.88 -14.58 -21.99
CA ALA A 148 -13.01 -14.19 -20.59
C ALA A 148 -14.09 -13.09 -20.41
N ALA A 149 -14.13 -12.11 -21.31
CA ALA A 149 -15.12 -11.02 -21.28
C ALA A 149 -16.55 -11.54 -21.50
N ASP A 150 -16.74 -12.53 -22.39
CA ASP A 150 -18.03 -13.19 -22.60
C ASP A 150 -18.51 -13.93 -21.34
N GLN A 151 -17.60 -14.61 -20.64
CA GLN A 151 -17.91 -15.34 -19.39
C GLN A 151 -18.18 -14.42 -18.19
N VAL A 152 -17.42 -13.34 -18.09
CA VAL A 152 -17.49 -12.39 -16.94
C VAL A 152 -18.68 -11.44 -17.11
N GLY A 153 -18.98 -11.02 -18.35
CA GLY A 153 -19.98 -10.01 -18.66
C GLY A 153 -19.45 -8.57 -18.49
N LEU A 154 -20.24 -7.62 -18.97
CA LEU A 154 -19.94 -6.18 -18.93
C LEU A 154 -20.85 -5.50 -17.89
N PRO A 155 -20.38 -4.43 -17.21
CA PRO A 155 -19.03 -3.88 -17.28
C PRO A 155 -18.00 -4.73 -16.54
N LEU A 156 -16.75 -4.68 -17.01
CA LEU A 156 -15.65 -5.45 -16.43
C LEU A 156 -14.40 -4.58 -16.17
N VAL A 157 -13.40 -5.17 -15.50
CA VAL A 157 -12.11 -4.52 -15.24
C VAL A 157 -10.98 -5.43 -15.73
N CYS A 158 -10.12 -4.89 -16.60
CA CYS A 158 -8.85 -5.50 -16.98
C CYS A 158 -7.74 -5.06 -16.01
N LYS A 159 -6.96 -6.01 -15.50
CA LYS A 159 -5.86 -5.75 -14.55
C LYS A 159 -4.63 -6.57 -14.94
N PRO A 160 -3.39 -6.07 -14.70
CA PRO A 160 -2.20 -6.91 -14.75
C PRO A 160 -2.30 -8.06 -13.74
N THR A 161 -1.80 -9.24 -14.08
CA THR A 161 -1.62 -10.30 -13.07
C THR A 161 -0.46 -9.97 -12.12
N SER A 162 0.55 -9.29 -12.62
CA SER A 162 1.73 -8.88 -11.85
C SER A 162 1.45 -7.69 -10.92
N PRO A 163 2.23 -7.52 -9.86
CA PRO A 163 2.04 -6.46 -8.88
C PRO A 163 2.59 -5.12 -9.40
N VAL A 164 1.96 -4.58 -10.42
CA VAL A 164 2.15 -3.20 -10.86
C VAL A 164 1.11 -2.29 -10.19
N THR A 165 1.25 -1.00 -10.39
CA THR A 165 0.42 0.00 -9.72
C THR A 165 -1.07 -0.20 -10.02
N ARG A 166 -1.94 0.23 -9.10
CA ARG A 166 -3.40 0.27 -9.30
C ARG A 166 -3.84 1.11 -10.52
N TYR A 167 -2.98 2.00 -11.00
CA TYR A 167 -3.19 2.82 -12.19
C TYR A 167 -3.25 2.02 -13.49
N ALA A 168 -2.79 0.78 -13.48
CA ALA A 168 -2.83 -0.11 -14.64
C ALA A 168 -4.20 -0.75 -14.89
N ALA A 169 -5.12 -0.73 -13.90
CA ALA A 169 -6.46 -1.26 -14.09
C ALA A 169 -7.26 -0.40 -15.09
N ARG A 170 -8.04 -1.06 -15.94
CA ARG A 170 -8.92 -0.42 -16.94
C ARG A 170 -10.33 -0.93 -16.81
N ARG A 171 -11.29 -0.01 -16.71
CA ARG A 171 -12.71 -0.32 -16.84
C ARG A 171 -13.04 -0.49 -18.30
N VAL A 172 -13.93 -1.42 -18.61
CA VAL A 172 -14.41 -1.75 -19.94
C VAL A 172 -15.94 -1.86 -19.89
N ASP A 173 -16.61 -0.94 -20.53
CA ASP A 173 -18.07 -0.89 -20.58
C ASP A 173 -18.66 -1.57 -21.82
N ASN A 174 -17.83 -1.77 -22.85
CA ASN A 174 -18.20 -2.44 -24.10
C ASN A 174 -16.98 -3.13 -24.75
N LEU A 175 -17.25 -4.11 -25.64
CA LEU A 175 -16.19 -4.90 -26.28
C LEU A 175 -15.24 -4.10 -27.18
N ARG A 176 -15.61 -2.88 -27.64
CA ARG A 176 -14.68 -2.05 -28.43
C ARG A 176 -13.55 -1.50 -27.57
N GLU A 177 -13.83 -1.22 -26.31
CA GLU A 177 -12.84 -0.74 -25.35
C GLU A 177 -11.89 -1.85 -24.88
N LEU A 178 -12.31 -3.13 -25.02
CA LEU A 178 -11.52 -4.27 -24.54
C LEU A 178 -10.14 -4.35 -25.21
N ALA A 179 -10.05 -4.07 -26.52
CA ALA A 179 -8.78 -4.13 -27.23
C ALA A 179 -7.78 -3.10 -26.74
N GLU A 180 -8.23 -1.86 -26.52
CA GLU A 180 -7.40 -0.78 -25.97
C GLU A 180 -7.00 -1.08 -24.51
N ALA A 181 -7.96 -1.55 -23.70
CA ALA A 181 -7.71 -1.92 -22.31
C ALA A 181 -6.70 -3.07 -22.22
N PHE A 182 -6.86 -4.12 -23.05
CA PHE A 182 -5.92 -5.25 -23.12
C PHE A 182 -4.50 -4.77 -23.45
N ALA A 183 -4.35 -4.01 -24.54
CA ALA A 183 -3.05 -3.49 -24.98
C ALA A 183 -2.40 -2.60 -23.91
N ALA A 184 -3.17 -1.71 -23.28
CA ALA A 184 -2.68 -0.80 -22.24
C ALA A 184 -2.24 -1.55 -20.97
N VAL A 185 -2.96 -2.61 -20.58
CA VAL A 185 -2.62 -3.42 -19.39
C VAL A 185 -1.41 -4.31 -19.66
N VAL A 186 -1.34 -4.94 -20.83
CA VAL A 186 -0.18 -5.76 -21.22
C VAL A 186 1.10 -4.93 -21.28
N ALA A 187 1.03 -3.71 -21.81
CA ALA A 187 2.19 -2.82 -21.95
C ALA A 187 2.89 -2.49 -20.61
N VAL A 188 2.17 -2.57 -19.48
CA VAL A 188 2.70 -2.30 -18.14
C VAL A 188 2.84 -3.56 -17.28
N SER A 189 2.41 -4.71 -17.78
CA SER A 189 2.55 -6.01 -17.11
C SER A 189 3.99 -6.51 -17.17
N TRP A 190 4.37 -7.37 -16.22
CA TRP A 190 5.62 -8.09 -16.36
C TRP A 190 5.56 -9.01 -17.59
N PRO A 191 6.66 -9.13 -18.34
CA PRO A 191 6.70 -9.99 -19.52
C PRO A 191 6.22 -11.42 -19.21
N GLY A 192 5.30 -11.93 -20.03
CA GLY A 192 4.78 -13.30 -19.91
C GLY A 192 3.80 -13.53 -18.74
N THR A 193 3.33 -12.50 -18.05
CA THR A 193 2.41 -12.69 -16.90
C THR A 193 0.93 -12.57 -17.24
N GLY A 194 0.56 -12.10 -18.44
CA GLY A 194 -0.83 -11.94 -18.86
C GLY A 194 -1.62 -10.91 -18.04
N ILE A 195 -2.93 -10.94 -18.19
CA ILE A 195 -3.88 -10.07 -17.51
C ILE A 195 -4.96 -10.88 -16.78
N VAL A 196 -5.70 -10.24 -15.89
CA VAL A 196 -6.94 -10.76 -15.29
C VAL A 196 -8.09 -9.87 -15.68
N ILE A 197 -9.20 -10.49 -16.11
CA ILE A 197 -10.47 -9.84 -16.42
C ILE A 197 -11.45 -10.21 -15.29
N GLU A 198 -12.00 -9.20 -14.62
CA GLU A 198 -12.88 -9.36 -13.46
C GLU A 198 -14.17 -8.58 -13.66
N PRO A 199 -15.31 -9.01 -13.06
CA PRO A 199 -16.51 -8.19 -13.05
C PRO A 199 -16.26 -6.87 -12.32
N LEU A 200 -16.87 -5.79 -12.80
CA LEU A 200 -16.90 -4.53 -12.06
C LEU A 200 -17.89 -4.67 -10.90
N LEU A 201 -17.37 -4.84 -9.70
CA LEU A 201 -18.19 -4.99 -8.49
C LEU A 201 -18.78 -3.64 -8.06
N GLU A 202 -20.08 -3.62 -7.80
CA GLU A 202 -20.76 -2.48 -7.17
C GLU A 202 -20.59 -2.48 -5.65
N GLY A 203 -20.70 -1.31 -5.03
CA GLY A 203 -20.60 -1.14 -3.58
C GLY A 203 -19.50 -0.17 -3.16
N ILE A 204 -19.26 -0.06 -1.87
CA ILE A 204 -18.25 0.84 -1.29
C ILE A 204 -16.88 0.15 -1.31
N GLU A 205 -15.83 0.83 -1.78
CA GLU A 205 -14.48 0.30 -1.68
C GLU A 205 -13.91 0.57 -0.28
N ALA A 206 -13.60 -0.50 0.43
CA ALA A 206 -12.93 -0.47 1.71
C ALA A 206 -11.57 -1.17 1.63
N THR A 207 -10.61 -0.71 2.42
CA THR A 207 -9.32 -1.38 2.61
C THR A 207 -9.11 -1.64 4.09
N ALA A 208 -8.97 -2.89 4.46
CA ALA A 208 -8.53 -3.28 5.79
C ALA A 208 -7.00 -3.30 5.86
N TYR A 209 -6.46 -2.57 6.82
CA TYR A 209 -5.04 -2.60 7.18
C TYR A 209 -4.89 -3.53 8.37
N CYS A 210 -4.08 -4.53 8.23
CA CYS A 210 -3.96 -5.59 9.21
C CYS A 210 -2.52 -6.04 9.40
N VAL A 211 -2.29 -6.74 10.49
CA VAL A 211 -1.02 -7.41 10.76
C VAL A 211 -1.28 -8.89 11.02
N GLY A 212 -0.43 -9.72 10.42
CA GLY A 212 -0.35 -11.15 10.74
C GLY A 212 0.66 -11.39 11.84
N SER A 213 0.34 -12.30 12.76
CA SER A 213 1.22 -12.79 13.81
C SER A 213 1.00 -14.28 14.03
N PRO A 214 1.87 -14.99 14.76
CA PRO A 214 1.67 -16.40 15.09
C PRO A 214 0.35 -16.68 15.83
N SER A 215 -0.21 -15.67 16.53
CA SER A 215 -1.49 -15.76 17.24
C SER A 215 -2.71 -15.50 16.36
N GLY A 216 -2.53 -15.12 15.10
CA GLY A 216 -3.61 -14.81 14.17
C GLY A 216 -3.44 -13.46 13.47
N HIS A 217 -4.54 -12.94 12.94
CA HIS A 217 -4.59 -11.69 12.20
C HIS A 217 -5.37 -10.64 12.99
N LYS A 218 -4.88 -9.40 13.00
CA LYS A 218 -5.58 -8.28 13.65
C LYS A 218 -5.80 -7.16 12.63
N VAL A 219 -7.03 -6.70 12.49
CA VAL A 219 -7.36 -5.48 11.76
C VAL A 219 -6.95 -4.29 12.62
N ILE A 220 -6.17 -3.38 12.05
CA ILE A 220 -5.66 -2.18 12.73
C ILE A 220 -6.57 -0.98 12.42
N ALA A 221 -6.98 -0.85 11.16
CA ALA A 221 -7.83 0.22 10.70
C ALA A 221 -8.52 -0.17 9.39
N ILE A 222 -9.61 0.51 9.08
CA ILE A 222 -10.28 0.42 7.79
C ILE A 222 -10.23 1.79 7.14
N SER A 223 -10.03 1.84 5.83
CA SER A 223 -10.22 3.05 5.06
C SER A 223 -11.27 2.88 3.98
N HIS A 224 -11.98 3.95 3.68
CA HIS A 224 -12.91 4.06 2.56
C HIS A 224 -12.31 4.94 1.48
N ALA A 225 -12.39 4.44 0.24
CA ALA A 225 -11.97 5.19 -0.95
C ALA A 225 -13.18 5.85 -1.59
N ILE A 226 -13.07 7.16 -1.85
CA ILE A 226 -14.08 7.97 -2.51
C ILE A 226 -13.58 8.26 -3.92
N PHE A 227 -14.40 7.99 -4.91
CA PHE A 227 -14.11 8.16 -6.34
C PHE A 227 -14.92 9.31 -6.92
N ASP A 228 -14.33 10.01 -7.86
CA ASP A 228 -15.04 10.95 -8.70
C ASP A 228 -15.38 10.22 -10.03
N PRO A 229 -16.66 10.03 -10.35
CA PRO A 229 -17.08 9.35 -11.59
C PRO A 229 -16.61 10.06 -12.86
N GLU A 230 -16.38 11.38 -12.77
CA GLU A 230 -15.92 12.22 -13.89
C GLU A 230 -14.39 12.28 -13.99
N ALA A 231 -13.65 11.75 -12.98
CA ALA A 231 -12.20 11.73 -13.01
C ALA A 231 -11.68 10.62 -13.92
N GLU A 232 -10.68 10.95 -14.71
CA GLU A 232 -9.93 9.99 -15.52
C GLU A 232 -8.58 9.67 -14.85
N PRO A 233 -8.26 8.40 -14.63
CA PRO A 233 -9.09 7.20 -14.76
C PRO A 233 -10.05 7.01 -13.57
N ALA A 234 -11.28 6.65 -13.83
CA ALA A 234 -12.38 6.51 -12.87
C ALA A 234 -12.13 5.49 -11.72
N LEU A 235 -11.05 4.71 -11.79
CA LEU A 235 -10.67 3.71 -10.79
C LEU A 235 -9.67 4.24 -9.74
N LEU A 236 -9.38 5.55 -9.74
CA LEU A 236 -8.48 6.15 -8.75
C LEU A 236 -9.27 6.98 -7.74
N PRO A 237 -9.02 6.77 -6.44
CA PRO A 237 -9.70 7.56 -5.43
C PRO A 237 -9.23 9.02 -5.47
N VAL A 238 -10.16 9.92 -5.31
CA VAL A 238 -9.91 11.35 -5.07
C VAL A 238 -9.71 11.62 -3.57
N GLU A 239 -10.34 10.81 -2.71
CA GLU A 239 -10.19 10.89 -1.26
C GLU A 239 -10.04 9.49 -0.67
N VAL A 240 -9.30 9.39 0.44
CA VAL A 240 -9.23 8.19 1.30
C VAL A 240 -9.42 8.63 2.74
N VAL A 241 -10.33 7.97 3.44
CA VAL A 241 -10.64 8.25 4.85
C VAL A 241 -10.37 6.99 5.66
N VAL A 242 -9.51 7.09 6.66
CA VAL A 242 -9.26 6.06 7.66
C VAL A 242 -10.16 6.33 8.86
N ASP A 243 -10.91 5.32 9.29
CA ASP A 243 -11.76 5.37 10.48
C ASP A 243 -11.31 4.28 11.47
N ALA A 244 -11.04 4.68 12.71
CA ALA A 244 -10.64 3.76 13.78
C ALA A 244 -11.83 2.95 14.34
N ASP A 245 -13.03 3.52 14.24
CA ASP A 245 -14.27 2.97 14.82
C ASP A 245 -15.29 2.56 13.74
N ASP A 246 -14.80 2.06 12.59
CA ASP A 246 -15.66 1.66 11.47
C ASP A 246 -16.66 0.56 11.87
N VAL A 247 -17.92 0.79 11.55
CA VAL A 247 -19.03 -0.13 11.89
C VAL A 247 -18.99 -1.46 11.15
N CYS A 248 -18.21 -1.56 10.07
CA CYS A 248 -18.06 -2.78 9.26
C CYS A 248 -16.97 -3.72 9.79
N VAL A 249 -16.28 -3.39 10.88
CA VAL A 249 -15.09 -4.12 11.37
C VAL A 249 -15.37 -5.62 11.51
N SER A 250 -16.43 -6.02 12.19
CA SER A 250 -16.70 -7.43 12.47
C SER A 250 -16.91 -8.28 11.22
N ALA A 251 -17.63 -7.76 10.21
CA ALA A 251 -17.83 -8.45 8.94
C ALA A 251 -16.52 -8.53 8.12
N ILE A 252 -15.68 -7.52 8.22
CA ILE A 252 -14.40 -7.44 7.52
C ILE A 252 -13.34 -8.34 8.19
N GLU A 253 -13.32 -8.46 9.51
CA GLU A 253 -12.35 -9.27 10.26
C GLU A 253 -12.36 -10.76 9.87
N ASP A 254 -13.54 -11.36 9.72
CA ASP A 254 -13.65 -12.75 9.26
C ASP A 254 -13.08 -12.90 7.84
N THR A 255 -13.48 -12.01 6.91
CA THR A 255 -12.97 -12.01 5.54
C THR A 255 -11.45 -11.82 5.51
N VAL A 256 -10.90 -10.92 6.33
CA VAL A 256 -9.46 -10.69 6.46
C VAL A 256 -8.74 -11.94 6.94
N SER A 257 -9.22 -12.55 8.03
CA SER A 257 -8.60 -13.74 8.62
C SER A 257 -8.57 -14.91 7.64
N ARG A 258 -9.68 -15.19 6.97
CA ARG A 258 -9.79 -16.24 5.96
C ARG A 258 -8.91 -15.95 4.74
N THR A 259 -8.88 -14.69 4.27
CA THR A 259 -8.05 -14.25 3.15
C THR A 259 -6.56 -14.46 3.43
N LEU A 260 -6.06 -13.98 4.57
CA LEU A 260 -4.64 -14.10 4.92
C LEU A 260 -4.23 -15.54 5.19
N THR A 261 -5.15 -16.35 5.75
CA THR A 261 -4.96 -17.79 5.91
C THR A 261 -4.85 -18.50 4.56
N ALA A 262 -5.73 -18.16 3.60
CA ALA A 262 -5.73 -18.76 2.26
C ALA A 262 -4.42 -18.52 1.50
N VAL A 263 -3.78 -17.35 1.69
CA VAL A 263 -2.49 -17.03 1.05
C VAL A 263 -1.29 -17.35 1.94
N ASP A 264 -1.49 -18.02 3.09
CA ASP A 264 -0.46 -18.36 4.09
C ASP A 264 0.36 -17.15 4.57
N HIS A 265 -0.28 -15.96 4.64
CA HIS A 265 0.38 -14.77 5.18
C HIS A 265 0.23 -14.73 6.70
N ARG A 266 1.25 -15.22 7.40
CA ARG A 266 1.24 -15.36 8.87
C ARG A 266 2.03 -14.27 9.59
N TYR A 267 2.74 -13.41 8.87
CA TYR A 267 3.67 -12.47 9.50
C TYR A 267 3.79 -11.16 8.72
N GLY A 268 3.67 -10.05 9.45
CA GLY A 268 3.89 -8.72 8.92
C GLY A 268 2.62 -7.97 8.51
N PRO A 269 2.78 -6.75 8.01
CA PRO A 269 1.66 -5.92 7.57
C PRO A 269 1.03 -6.48 6.30
N ALA A 270 -0.30 -6.34 6.22
CA ALA A 270 -1.05 -6.62 5.02
C ALA A 270 -2.17 -5.60 4.82
N GLN A 271 -2.59 -5.45 3.58
CA GLN A 271 -3.72 -4.64 3.17
C GLN A 271 -4.63 -5.49 2.30
N ILE A 272 -5.91 -5.55 2.65
CA ILE A 272 -6.92 -6.26 1.89
C ILE A 272 -7.94 -5.26 1.40
N ARG A 273 -7.93 -5.03 0.09
CA ARG A 273 -8.91 -4.18 -0.54
C ARG A 273 -10.12 -5.00 -0.94
N MET A 274 -11.29 -4.51 -0.59
CA MET A 274 -12.57 -5.17 -0.77
C MET A 274 -13.59 -4.22 -1.38
N ARG A 275 -14.61 -4.79 -2.01
CA ARG A 275 -15.86 -4.11 -2.30
C ARG A 275 -16.91 -4.62 -1.29
N ILE A 276 -17.49 -3.71 -0.52
CA ILE A 276 -18.60 -4.01 0.38
C ILE A 276 -19.85 -3.99 -0.48
N THR A 277 -20.31 -5.18 -0.83
CA THR A 277 -21.49 -5.39 -1.67
C THR A 277 -22.74 -5.64 -0.81
N SER A 278 -23.91 -5.74 -1.44
CA SER A 278 -25.15 -6.11 -0.76
C SER A 278 -25.12 -7.52 -0.13
N THR A 279 -24.20 -8.38 -0.56
CA THR A 279 -24.03 -9.75 -0.04
C THR A 279 -22.87 -9.88 0.92
N GLY A 280 -22.13 -8.80 1.19
CA GLY A 280 -20.97 -8.77 2.09
C GLY A 280 -19.66 -8.33 1.41
N PRO A 281 -18.55 -8.41 2.14
CA PRO A 281 -17.23 -8.04 1.62
C PRO A 281 -16.75 -9.01 0.55
N ARG A 282 -16.31 -8.50 -0.61
CA ARG A 282 -15.66 -9.28 -1.67
C ARG A 282 -14.23 -8.78 -1.91
N VAL A 283 -13.26 -9.67 -1.79
CA VAL A 283 -11.84 -9.33 -1.92
C VAL A 283 -11.51 -8.94 -3.37
N ILE A 284 -10.86 -7.78 -3.54
CA ILE A 284 -10.38 -7.28 -4.85
C ILE A 284 -8.87 -7.48 -5.01
N SER A 285 -8.11 -7.25 -3.93
CA SER A 285 -6.65 -7.40 -3.97
C SER A 285 -6.05 -7.48 -2.59
N ILE A 286 -4.90 -8.14 -2.51
CA ILE A 286 -4.08 -8.29 -1.29
C ILE A 286 -2.72 -7.63 -1.55
N THR A 287 -2.19 -6.97 -0.54
CA THR A 287 -0.82 -6.46 -0.49
C THR A 287 -0.20 -6.88 0.84
N THR A 288 0.92 -7.58 0.80
CA THR A 288 1.55 -8.21 1.98
C THR A 288 2.84 -7.51 2.41
N HIS A 289 2.88 -6.20 2.28
CA HIS A 289 3.99 -5.33 2.70
C HIS A 289 3.49 -3.92 3.02
N LEU A 290 4.36 -3.12 3.62
CA LEU A 290 4.09 -1.69 3.81
C LEU A 290 4.16 -0.97 2.45
N SER A 291 3.02 -0.66 1.85
CA SER A 291 2.94 -0.17 0.47
C SER A 291 2.72 1.33 0.34
N ASP A 292 2.18 1.98 1.37
CA ASP A 292 1.80 3.40 1.32
C ASP A 292 2.07 4.09 2.66
N PRO A 293 3.21 4.81 2.77
CA PRO A 293 3.57 5.50 4.01
C PRO A 293 2.62 6.66 4.34
N LEU A 294 1.93 7.24 3.36
CA LEU A 294 0.92 8.26 3.60
C LEU A 294 -0.28 7.67 4.35
N ILE A 295 -0.75 6.52 3.91
CA ILE A 295 -1.85 5.83 4.59
C ILE A 295 -1.43 5.35 5.98
N ALA A 296 -0.19 4.88 6.14
CA ALA A 296 0.34 4.54 7.46
C ALA A 296 0.33 5.75 8.43
N MET A 297 0.63 6.95 7.93
CA MET A 297 0.49 8.20 8.69
C MET A 297 -0.97 8.50 9.07
N LEU A 298 -1.93 8.30 8.16
CA LEU A 298 -3.34 8.48 8.47
C LEU A 298 -3.81 7.49 9.54
N ILE A 299 -3.34 6.24 9.47
CA ILE A 299 -3.61 5.21 10.48
C ILE A 299 -3.06 5.66 11.85
N GLU A 300 -1.82 6.14 11.92
CA GLU A 300 -1.25 6.67 13.16
C GLU A 300 -2.06 7.84 13.72
N GLN A 301 -2.53 8.75 12.87
CA GLN A 301 -3.37 9.87 13.29
C GLN A 301 -4.73 9.44 13.82
N ALA A 302 -5.36 8.45 13.19
CA ALA A 302 -6.68 7.95 13.56
C ALA A 302 -6.63 7.04 14.80
N THR A 303 -5.66 6.12 14.87
CA THR A 303 -5.61 5.03 15.86
C THR A 303 -4.53 5.21 16.92
N GLY A 304 -3.51 6.03 16.67
CA GLY A 304 -2.29 6.11 17.48
C GLY A 304 -1.29 4.96 17.23
N ILE A 305 -1.54 4.09 16.26
CA ILE A 305 -0.67 2.95 15.93
C ILE A 305 0.32 3.35 14.83
N ASP A 306 1.62 3.34 15.13
CA ASP A 306 2.68 3.53 14.15
C ASP A 306 2.92 2.23 13.36
N LEU A 307 2.19 2.10 12.24
CA LEU A 307 2.29 0.92 11.37
C LEU A 307 3.67 0.79 10.71
N ILE A 308 4.40 1.90 10.51
CA ILE A 308 5.73 1.89 9.91
C ILE A 308 6.74 1.28 10.90
N ALA A 309 6.73 1.75 12.15
CA ALA A 309 7.59 1.19 13.18
C ALA A 309 7.27 -0.29 13.42
N GLN A 310 5.96 -0.65 13.48
CA GLN A 310 5.55 -2.05 13.62
C GLN A 310 6.04 -2.91 12.45
N ALA A 311 5.94 -2.45 11.21
CA ALA A 311 6.42 -3.18 10.04
C ALA A 311 7.93 -3.47 10.12
N GLY A 312 8.74 -2.49 10.57
CA GLY A 312 10.17 -2.67 10.81
C GLY A 312 10.47 -3.72 11.88
N GLN A 313 9.77 -3.65 13.02
CA GLN A 313 9.93 -4.62 14.12
C GLN A 313 9.51 -6.03 13.70
N MET A 314 8.38 -6.16 13.01
CA MET A 314 7.89 -7.44 12.51
C MET A 314 8.82 -8.04 11.47
N ALA A 315 9.43 -7.22 10.60
CA ALA A 315 10.42 -7.70 9.65
C ALA A 315 11.64 -8.35 10.33
N CYS A 316 11.95 -7.92 11.56
CA CYS A 316 12.99 -8.49 12.43
C CYS A 316 12.47 -9.60 13.37
N GLY A 317 11.27 -10.15 13.13
CA GLY A 317 10.71 -11.26 13.91
C GLY A 317 10.09 -10.88 15.24
N ARG A 318 9.93 -9.60 15.55
CA ARG A 318 9.32 -9.12 16.79
C ARG A 318 7.81 -8.91 16.60
N THR A 319 7.02 -9.32 17.57
CA THR A 319 5.57 -9.11 17.55
C THR A 319 5.24 -7.97 18.50
N LEU A 320 5.04 -6.78 17.97
CA LEU A 320 4.53 -5.63 18.71
C LEU A 320 3.11 -5.34 18.20
N LEU A 321 2.11 -5.77 18.95
CA LEU A 321 0.74 -5.33 18.78
C LEU A 321 0.44 -4.32 19.88
N SER A 322 0.82 -3.05 19.68
CA SER A 322 0.31 -1.99 20.55
C SER A 322 -1.20 -1.85 20.31
N GLU A 323 -1.96 -1.74 21.36
CA GLU A 323 -3.35 -1.32 21.24
C GLU A 323 -3.39 0.14 20.82
N GLY A 324 -4.35 0.49 19.95
CA GLY A 324 -4.56 1.88 19.57
C GLY A 324 -4.90 2.72 20.79
N SER A 325 -4.28 3.88 20.88
CA SER A 325 -4.51 4.82 22.00
C SER A 325 -5.50 5.92 21.63
N ARG A 326 -5.98 5.94 20.39
CA ARG A 326 -6.88 6.96 19.84
C ARG A 326 -8.05 6.29 19.15
N HIS A 327 -9.18 7.00 19.18
CA HIS A 327 -10.38 6.67 18.44
C HIS A 327 -10.76 7.92 17.64
N GLY A 328 -10.51 7.89 16.32
CA GLY A 328 -10.74 9.06 15.47
C GLY A 328 -10.68 8.70 14.01
N ALA A 329 -10.73 9.71 13.16
CA ALA A 329 -10.60 9.56 11.73
C ALA A 329 -9.55 10.50 11.15
N ALA A 330 -8.90 10.06 10.06
CA ALA A 330 -7.96 10.87 9.30
C ALA A 330 -8.20 10.66 7.81
N ALA A 331 -8.04 11.72 7.03
CA ALA A 331 -8.33 11.69 5.60
C ALA A 331 -7.28 12.39 4.77
N VAL A 332 -7.16 11.94 3.54
CA VAL A 332 -6.42 12.62 2.48
C VAL A 332 -7.34 12.91 1.31
N ARG A 333 -7.24 14.12 0.75
CA ARG A 333 -7.75 14.48 -0.57
C ARG A 333 -6.58 14.73 -1.49
N PHE A 334 -6.56 14.04 -2.61
CA PHE A 334 -5.55 14.20 -3.64
C PHE A 334 -5.93 15.38 -4.55
N LEU A 335 -5.01 16.32 -4.71
CA LEU A 335 -5.22 17.50 -5.56
C LEU A 335 -4.73 17.19 -6.97
N GLN A 336 -5.62 17.41 -7.94
CA GLN A 336 -5.31 17.28 -9.35
C GLN A 336 -5.00 18.68 -9.91
N GLY A 337 -3.85 18.87 -10.55
CA GLY A 337 -3.46 20.15 -11.14
C GLY A 337 -3.42 20.06 -12.66
N ARG A 338 -4.26 20.85 -13.36
CA ARG A 338 -3.89 21.37 -14.67
C ARG A 338 -3.04 22.61 -14.43
N ASN A 339 -1.99 22.82 -15.21
CA ASN A 339 -0.96 23.87 -15.09
C ASN A 339 -1.44 25.34 -14.92
N SER A 340 -2.75 25.61 -14.97
CA SER A 340 -3.32 26.95 -14.90
C SER A 340 -3.46 27.54 -13.48
N ASN A 341 -3.35 26.72 -12.41
CA ASN A 341 -3.53 27.19 -11.01
C ASN A 341 -2.25 27.08 -10.15
N ARG A 342 -1.09 26.90 -10.79
CA ARG A 342 0.19 26.76 -10.12
C ARG A 342 0.55 27.91 -9.15
N PRO A 343 0.31 29.20 -9.46
CA PRO A 343 0.67 30.29 -8.54
C PRO A 343 -0.10 30.26 -7.21
N ALA A 344 -1.36 29.84 -7.23
CA ALA A 344 -2.18 29.78 -6.02
C ALA A 344 -1.81 28.59 -5.12
N LEU A 345 -1.38 27.47 -5.71
CA LEU A 345 -0.86 26.29 -5.00
C LEU A 345 0.54 26.55 -4.45
N ASP A 346 1.41 27.25 -5.21
CA ASP A 346 2.77 27.59 -4.77
C ASP A 346 2.77 28.55 -3.57
N ALA A 347 1.80 29.46 -3.48
CA ALA A 347 1.61 30.36 -2.33
C ALA A 347 1.15 29.62 -1.05
N ALA A 348 0.51 28.45 -1.22
CA ALA A 348 -0.02 27.63 -0.12
C ALA A 348 0.95 26.52 0.33
N ALA A 349 2.18 26.47 -0.22
CA ALA A 349 3.11 25.34 -0.16
C ALA A 349 3.42 24.78 1.23
N HIS A 350 3.22 25.53 2.31
CA HIS A 350 3.46 25.12 3.70
C HIS A 350 2.52 25.80 4.71
N SER A 351 1.36 26.29 4.30
CA SER A 351 0.43 26.92 5.21
C SER A 351 -0.53 25.89 5.80
N HIS A 352 -0.72 25.92 7.11
CA HIS A 352 -1.92 25.37 7.72
C HIS A 352 -3.13 26.06 7.09
N VAL A 353 -3.84 25.37 6.20
CA VAL A 353 -5.07 25.87 5.59
C VAL A 353 -6.12 26.12 6.68
N THR A 354 -6.03 25.33 7.74
CA THR A 354 -6.75 25.47 9.01
C THR A 354 -5.91 24.80 10.11
N PRO A 355 -6.20 24.99 11.41
CA PRO A 355 -5.48 24.33 12.50
C PRO A 355 -5.45 22.80 12.43
N TYR A 356 -6.31 22.18 11.61
CA TYR A 356 -6.49 20.74 11.47
C TYR A 356 -6.24 20.22 10.05
N ALA A 357 -5.77 21.07 9.14
CA ALA A 357 -5.54 20.69 7.75
C ALA A 357 -4.13 21.10 7.29
N THR A 358 -3.37 20.13 6.81
CA THR A 358 -2.03 20.32 6.24
C THR A 358 -2.06 20.09 4.73
N LEU A 359 -1.56 21.07 3.97
CA LEU A 359 -1.35 20.98 2.55
C LEU A 359 0.11 20.54 2.30
N GLN A 360 0.29 19.45 1.54
CA GLN A 360 1.58 19.02 1.03
C GLN A 360 1.57 19.11 -0.49
N GLN A 361 2.56 19.79 -1.06
CA GLN A 361 2.73 19.90 -2.51
C GLN A 361 3.79 18.91 -3.00
N TYR A 362 3.56 18.34 -4.19
CA TYR A 362 4.56 17.55 -4.89
C TYR A 362 5.43 18.46 -5.75
N SER A 363 6.75 18.27 -5.70
CA SER A 363 7.64 18.97 -6.64
C SER A 363 7.28 18.57 -8.08
N ALA A 364 7.23 19.56 -8.98
CA ALA A 364 6.77 19.42 -10.37
C ALA A 364 7.62 18.46 -11.26
N GLN A 365 8.59 17.76 -10.71
CA GLN A 365 9.60 17.02 -11.48
C GLN A 365 9.26 15.55 -11.78
N ARG A 366 8.18 14.97 -11.24
CA ARG A 366 7.75 13.62 -11.63
C ARG A 366 6.22 13.52 -11.63
N PRO A 367 5.60 13.17 -12.76
CA PRO A 367 4.19 12.75 -12.75
C PRO A 367 4.10 11.44 -11.96
N VAL A 368 3.34 11.43 -10.87
CA VAL A 368 3.02 10.21 -10.13
C VAL A 368 1.90 9.51 -10.89
N GLY A 369 2.26 8.68 -11.88
CA GLY A 369 1.31 7.98 -12.75
C GLY A 369 0.60 8.89 -13.77
N PRO A 370 -0.45 8.39 -14.43
CA PRO A 370 -1.20 9.13 -15.44
C PRO A 370 -1.96 10.35 -14.88
N LEU A 371 -2.13 10.41 -13.56
CA LEU A 371 -2.66 11.59 -12.88
C LEU A 371 -1.53 12.50 -12.45
N GLN A 372 -1.53 13.72 -12.94
CA GLN A 372 -0.68 14.79 -12.40
C GLN A 372 -1.26 15.24 -11.06
N ARG A 373 -0.98 14.49 -9.99
CA ARG A 373 -1.26 14.95 -8.64
C ARG A 373 -0.32 16.12 -8.33
N SER A 374 -0.87 17.28 -8.04
CA SER A 374 -0.12 18.48 -7.69
C SER A 374 0.16 18.58 -6.18
N GLY A 375 -0.56 17.81 -5.38
CA GLY A 375 -0.41 17.79 -3.93
C GLY A 375 -1.48 16.96 -3.25
N GLN A 376 -1.52 17.08 -1.94
CA GLN A 376 -2.49 16.42 -1.10
C GLN A 376 -2.86 17.27 0.11
N LEU A 377 -4.12 17.19 0.51
CA LEU A 377 -4.67 17.84 1.69
C LEU A 377 -4.94 16.78 2.75
N LEU A 378 -4.28 16.91 3.90
CA LEU A 378 -4.39 15.99 5.04
C LEU A 378 -5.24 16.61 6.13
N VAL A 379 -6.15 15.85 6.70
CA VAL A 379 -7.08 16.29 7.74
C VAL A 379 -7.28 15.20 8.78
N SER A 380 -7.50 15.56 10.03
CA SER A 380 -7.92 14.65 11.10
C SER A 380 -9.17 15.16 11.82
N GLY A 381 -9.92 14.26 12.42
CA GLY A 381 -11.14 14.52 13.20
C GLY A 381 -11.29 13.56 14.36
N ALA A 382 -12.16 13.89 15.30
CA ALA A 382 -12.49 13.01 16.42
C ALA A 382 -13.31 11.78 15.98
N ASP A 383 -13.96 11.87 14.81
CA ASP A 383 -14.78 10.82 14.20
C ASP A 383 -14.85 11.04 12.67
N TYR A 384 -15.45 10.09 11.97
CA TYR A 384 -15.65 10.15 10.52
C TYR A 384 -16.45 11.39 10.07
N PRO A 385 -17.63 11.72 10.64
CA PRO A 385 -18.40 12.90 10.23
C PRO A 385 -17.60 14.22 10.36
N GLN A 386 -16.90 14.42 11.47
CA GLN A 386 -16.09 15.60 11.69
C GLN A 386 -14.92 15.67 10.72
N CYS A 387 -14.26 14.53 10.48
CA CYS A 387 -13.14 14.45 9.53
C CYS A 387 -13.58 14.88 8.12
N ILE A 388 -14.71 14.35 7.63
CA ILE A 388 -15.26 14.70 6.31
C ILE A 388 -15.69 16.17 6.25
N ALA A 389 -16.32 16.70 7.29
CA ALA A 389 -16.70 18.10 7.34
C ALA A 389 -15.47 19.03 7.24
N ARG A 390 -14.40 18.71 7.97
CA ARG A 390 -13.12 19.42 7.92
C ARG A 390 -12.46 19.32 6.56
N LEU A 391 -12.46 18.13 5.94
CA LEU A 391 -11.89 17.91 4.61
C LEU A 391 -12.60 18.77 3.55
N ARG A 392 -13.93 18.79 3.57
CA ARG A 392 -14.75 19.62 2.66
C ARG A 392 -14.50 21.10 2.87
N SER A 393 -14.45 21.56 4.13
CA SER A 393 -14.18 22.95 4.47
C SER A 393 -12.79 23.40 4.00
N ALA A 394 -11.76 22.58 4.23
CA ALA A 394 -10.40 22.88 3.81
C ALA A 394 -10.25 22.85 2.28
N ALA A 395 -10.90 21.90 1.60
CA ALA A 395 -10.92 21.85 0.15
C ALA A 395 -11.63 23.06 -0.48
N ALA A 396 -12.73 23.54 0.12
CA ALA A 396 -13.42 24.74 -0.33
C ALA A 396 -12.57 26.01 -0.15
N ALA A 397 -11.71 26.06 0.88
CA ALA A 397 -10.78 27.17 1.10
C ALA A 397 -9.66 27.23 0.04
N LEU A 398 -9.34 26.09 -0.60
CA LEU A 398 -8.35 26.02 -1.70
C LEU A 398 -8.97 26.27 -3.09
N SER A 399 -10.29 26.47 -3.19
CA SER A 399 -10.95 26.75 -4.47
C SER A 399 -10.58 28.15 -5.00
N PRO A 400 -10.34 28.30 -6.32
CA PRO A 400 -9.89 29.58 -6.92
C PRO A 400 -10.77 30.79 -6.65
N ALA A 401 -12.07 30.58 -6.43
CA ALA A 401 -13.03 31.66 -6.12
C ALA A 401 -12.77 32.41 -4.79
N ARG A 402 -11.95 31.85 -3.88
CA ARG A 402 -11.59 32.51 -2.60
C ARG A 402 -10.15 33.03 -2.58
N LEU A 403 -9.32 32.66 -3.55
CA LEU A 403 -7.93 33.14 -3.66
C LEU A 403 -7.83 34.46 -4.46
N SER A 404 -8.94 34.93 -5.01
CA SER A 404 -9.06 36.19 -5.75
C SER A 404 -9.75 37.31 -4.95
N ALA A 405 -10.00 37.13 -3.68
CA ALA A 405 -10.50 38.13 -2.74
C ALA A 405 -9.45 38.44 -1.67
#